data_a7dfdccb42f6cfe315da6d2db52eccdd
#
_entry.id   a7dfdccb42f6cfe315da6d2db52eccdd
#
_cell.length_a   1.000
_cell.length_b   1.000
_cell.length_c   1.000
_cell.angle_alpha   90.00
_cell.angle_beta   90.00
_cell.angle_gamma   90.00
#
_symmetry.space_group_name_H-M   'P 1'
#
loop_
_entity.id
_entity.type
_entity.pdbx_description
1 polymer ?
#
loop_
_entity_poly.entity_id
_entity_poly.type
_entity_poly.pdbx_seq_one_letter_code
_entity_poly.pdbx_strand_id
1 'polypeptide(L)'
;MESFLRGDYHVHSTFSDDAVSTIAENLAAASAAGLTTIRLIDHVRASTEWVPEFLAAVAAEPVPAGLTVLTGVETKIMDAAGTLDLPPDLVVGPGGLDAIVIADHQFPGDTGPWSPTTAREKLDAGLPVAEALDLLIDGYIGAMRSVSAGQLAHAFSILPKVGLSEDDLSAEQLERWAAAVAETGTLVEANEKWACPSPRVLQAVITAGGTIVAATDSHIASDIGRYTEVQALLRAVVPGKVVGA
;
A
#
# COMPACT_ATOMS: atom_id res chain seq x y z
N MET A 1 -19.68 -6.55 0.46
CA MET A 1 -18.77 -6.50 1.62
C MET A 1 -18.12 -7.84 1.90
N GLU A 2 -18.86 -8.95 2.01
CA GLU A 2 -18.23 -10.27 2.26
C GLU A 2 -17.22 -10.71 1.19
N SER A 3 -17.48 -10.48 -0.09
CA SER A 3 -16.54 -10.80 -1.17
C SER A 3 -15.25 -9.97 -1.12
N PHE A 4 -15.35 -8.70 -0.70
CA PHE A 4 -14.22 -7.78 -0.57
C PHE A 4 -13.22 -8.24 0.51
N LEU A 5 -13.72 -8.79 1.62
CA LEU A 5 -12.91 -9.25 2.75
C LEU A 5 -12.33 -10.66 2.55
N ARG A 6 -12.47 -11.24 1.34
CA ARG A 6 -11.89 -12.54 1.00
C ARG A 6 -10.49 -12.44 0.39
N GLY A 7 -9.95 -11.24 0.26
CA GLY A 7 -8.57 -11.00 -0.14
C GLY A 7 -7.80 -10.30 0.96
N ASP A 8 -6.51 -10.60 1.08
CA ASP A 8 -5.54 -9.87 1.86
C ASP A 8 -4.38 -9.47 0.96
N TYR A 9 -4.30 -8.19 0.64
CA TYR A 9 -3.40 -7.69 -0.40
C TYR A 9 -2.09 -7.14 0.15
N HIS A 10 -1.81 -7.33 1.47
CA HIS A 10 -0.56 -6.87 2.08
C HIS A 10 -0.17 -7.76 3.25
N VAL A 11 0.71 -8.74 3.00
CA VAL A 11 1.17 -9.70 4.00
C VAL A 11 2.67 -9.91 3.84
N HIS A 12 3.42 -9.59 4.90
CA HIS A 12 4.88 -9.76 4.95
C HIS A 12 5.27 -11.18 5.34
N SER A 13 6.46 -11.58 4.91
CA SER A 13 7.10 -12.83 5.29
C SER A 13 8.48 -12.60 5.91
N THR A 14 9.17 -13.68 6.27
CA THR A 14 10.54 -13.62 6.80
C THR A 14 11.59 -13.08 5.81
N PHE A 15 11.22 -12.65 4.61
CA PHE A 15 12.08 -11.86 3.73
C PHE A 15 12.16 -10.39 4.16
N SER A 16 11.18 -9.90 4.94
CA SER A 16 11.25 -8.63 5.66
C SER A 16 11.87 -8.84 7.04
N ASP A 17 12.73 -7.93 7.49
CA ASP A 17 13.48 -8.02 8.75
C ASP A 17 12.60 -7.80 10.00
N ASP A 18 11.39 -7.31 9.83
CA ASP A 18 10.39 -7.04 10.87
C ASP A 18 9.19 -8.00 10.88
N ALA A 19 9.15 -8.98 9.97
CA ALA A 19 8.13 -10.03 9.95
C ALA A 19 8.67 -11.36 10.52
N VAL A 20 7.79 -12.13 11.15
CA VAL A 20 8.18 -13.35 11.87
C VAL A 20 7.62 -14.63 11.25
N SER A 21 6.64 -14.54 10.35
CA SER A 21 5.99 -15.71 9.76
C SER A 21 6.57 -16.05 8.39
N THR A 22 6.75 -17.33 8.17
CA THR A 22 7.18 -17.89 6.89
C THR A 22 6.06 -17.82 5.85
N ILE A 23 6.42 -17.95 4.56
CA ILE A 23 5.45 -18.06 3.46
C ILE A 23 4.45 -19.18 3.74
N ALA A 24 4.92 -20.38 4.16
CA ALA A 24 4.07 -21.52 4.45
C ALA A 24 3.03 -21.23 5.56
N GLU A 25 3.46 -20.57 6.65
CA GLU A 25 2.56 -20.17 7.75
C GLU A 25 1.53 -19.15 7.28
N ASN A 26 1.92 -18.20 6.44
CA ASN A 26 1.03 -17.18 5.86
C ASN A 26 -0.03 -17.83 4.96
N LEU A 27 0.35 -18.76 4.08
CA LEU A 27 -0.59 -19.47 3.21
C LEU A 27 -1.57 -20.34 4.02
N ALA A 28 -1.08 -21.02 5.06
CA ALA A 28 -1.94 -21.80 5.97
C ALA A 28 -2.94 -20.91 6.72
N ALA A 29 -2.50 -19.74 7.21
CA ALA A 29 -3.36 -18.77 7.90
C ALA A 29 -4.41 -18.17 6.96
N ALA A 30 -4.03 -17.80 5.75
CA ALA A 30 -4.95 -17.29 4.73
C ALA A 30 -6.06 -18.31 4.41
N SER A 31 -5.67 -19.57 4.22
CA SER A 31 -6.62 -20.67 3.99
C SER A 31 -7.55 -20.88 5.20
N ALA A 32 -7.00 -20.87 6.42
CA ALA A 32 -7.79 -21.02 7.65
C ALA A 32 -8.76 -19.84 7.88
N ALA A 33 -8.38 -18.62 7.46
CA ALA A 33 -9.24 -17.43 7.49
C ALA A 33 -10.32 -17.44 6.38
N GLY A 34 -10.29 -18.41 5.45
CA GLY A 34 -11.24 -18.52 4.34
C GLY A 34 -10.99 -17.49 3.24
N LEU A 35 -9.78 -16.96 3.13
CA LEU A 35 -9.40 -16.08 2.04
C LEU A 35 -9.35 -16.83 0.70
N THR A 36 -9.66 -16.12 -0.37
CA THR A 36 -9.52 -16.62 -1.74
C THR A 36 -8.34 -16.00 -2.47
N THR A 37 -7.77 -14.93 -1.92
CA THR A 37 -6.60 -14.25 -2.47
C THR A 37 -5.71 -13.76 -1.33
N ILE A 38 -4.40 -13.95 -1.49
CA ILE A 38 -3.37 -13.35 -0.64
C ILE A 38 -2.30 -12.74 -1.54
N ARG A 39 -1.79 -11.55 -1.20
CA ARG A 39 -0.58 -10.99 -1.80
C ARG A 39 0.53 -10.99 -0.76
N LEU A 40 1.58 -11.77 -1.04
CA LEU A 40 2.82 -11.78 -0.26
C LEU A 40 3.69 -10.63 -0.73
N ILE A 41 4.12 -9.80 0.22
CA ILE A 41 4.86 -8.57 -0.04
C ILE A 41 5.97 -8.47 0.98
N ASP A 42 7.16 -8.11 0.53
CA ASP A 42 8.26 -7.85 1.45
C ASP A 42 8.99 -6.54 1.12
N HIS A 43 9.60 -5.93 2.14
CA HIS A 43 10.25 -4.62 2.01
C HIS A 43 11.49 -4.68 1.12
N VAL A 44 11.57 -3.77 0.15
CA VAL A 44 12.74 -3.62 -0.70
C VAL A 44 13.35 -2.21 -0.63
N ARG A 45 14.61 -2.16 -1.03
CA ARG A 45 15.40 -0.95 -1.29
C ARG A 45 16.17 -1.16 -2.59
N ALA A 46 16.75 -0.10 -3.12
CA ALA A 46 17.58 -0.17 -4.33
C ALA A 46 18.73 -1.20 -4.23
N SER A 47 19.18 -1.51 -3.02
CA SER A 47 20.25 -2.50 -2.75
C SER A 47 19.73 -3.91 -2.47
N THR A 48 18.43 -4.18 -2.58
CA THR A 48 17.87 -5.51 -2.31
C THR A 48 18.18 -6.46 -3.47
N GLU A 49 18.70 -7.65 -3.13
CA GLU A 49 19.13 -8.67 -4.11
C GLU A 49 18.29 -9.95 -4.03
N TRP A 50 17.51 -10.16 -2.97
CA TRP A 50 16.82 -11.42 -2.68
C TRP A 50 15.50 -11.63 -3.45
N VAL A 51 15.01 -10.69 -4.25
CA VAL A 51 13.70 -10.82 -4.92
C VAL A 51 13.57 -12.08 -5.78
N PRO A 52 14.59 -12.53 -6.54
CA PRO A 52 14.51 -13.80 -7.25
C PRO A 52 14.37 -15.02 -6.31
N GLU A 53 15.00 -14.98 -5.13
CA GLU A 53 14.88 -16.02 -4.11
C GLU A 53 13.48 -16.04 -3.50
N PHE A 54 12.90 -14.87 -3.21
CA PHE A 54 11.52 -14.74 -2.75
C PHE A 54 10.53 -15.35 -3.75
N LEU A 55 10.62 -15.01 -5.03
CA LEU A 55 9.74 -15.55 -6.07
C LEU A 55 9.89 -17.08 -6.18
N ALA A 56 11.12 -17.59 -6.10
CA ALA A 56 11.37 -19.03 -6.11
C ALA A 56 10.79 -19.72 -4.86
N ALA A 57 10.91 -19.10 -3.69
CA ALA A 57 10.36 -19.62 -2.44
C ALA A 57 8.83 -19.68 -2.49
N VAL A 58 8.16 -18.60 -2.97
CA VAL A 58 6.69 -18.60 -3.15
C VAL A 58 6.26 -19.68 -4.14
N ALA A 59 6.96 -19.83 -5.26
CA ALA A 59 6.64 -20.86 -6.28
C ALA A 59 6.84 -22.31 -5.80
N ALA A 60 7.69 -22.53 -4.80
CA ALA A 60 7.97 -23.84 -4.22
C ALA A 60 6.92 -24.26 -3.17
N GLU A 61 6.17 -23.34 -2.60
CA GLU A 61 5.20 -23.65 -1.56
C GLU A 61 3.91 -24.27 -2.12
N PRO A 62 3.38 -25.31 -1.47
CA PRO A 62 2.08 -25.87 -1.81
C PRO A 62 0.95 -24.85 -1.56
N VAL A 63 0.27 -24.43 -2.62
CA VAL A 63 -0.84 -23.50 -2.52
C VAL A 63 -2.10 -24.23 -2.06
N PRO A 64 -2.76 -23.81 -0.96
CA PRO A 64 -4.04 -24.37 -0.52
C PRO A 64 -5.12 -24.27 -1.60
N ALA A 65 -5.98 -25.28 -1.69
CA ALA A 65 -7.05 -25.31 -2.68
C ALA A 65 -8.00 -24.08 -2.53
N GLY A 66 -8.27 -23.40 -3.64
CA GLY A 66 -9.13 -22.21 -3.66
C GLY A 66 -8.47 -20.90 -3.26
N LEU A 67 -7.18 -20.90 -2.94
CA LEU A 67 -6.40 -19.71 -2.65
C LEU A 67 -5.60 -19.31 -3.90
N THR A 68 -5.70 -18.05 -4.30
CA THR A 68 -4.82 -17.42 -5.28
C THR A 68 -3.70 -16.69 -4.53
N VAL A 69 -2.45 -16.97 -4.89
CA VAL A 69 -1.26 -16.31 -4.31
C VAL A 69 -0.73 -15.33 -5.33
N LEU A 70 -0.62 -14.07 -4.92
CA LEU A 70 -0.01 -12.98 -5.65
C LEU A 70 1.29 -12.58 -4.96
N THR A 71 2.21 -11.98 -5.70
CA THR A 71 3.48 -11.50 -5.19
C THR A 71 3.63 -10.01 -5.40
N GLY A 72 4.38 -9.36 -4.53
CA GLY A 72 4.74 -7.96 -4.66
C GLY A 72 5.99 -7.62 -3.86
N VAL A 73 6.44 -6.40 -4.00
CA VAL A 73 7.45 -5.80 -3.11
C VAL A 73 6.99 -4.45 -2.66
N GLU A 74 7.23 -4.12 -1.39
CA GLU A 74 6.89 -2.82 -0.84
C GLU A 74 8.11 -1.91 -0.85
N THR A 75 7.92 -0.74 -1.46
CA THR A 75 8.94 0.29 -1.60
C THR A 75 8.44 1.65 -1.15
N LYS A 76 9.34 2.50 -0.71
CA LYS A 76 8.99 3.87 -0.31
C LYS A 76 9.15 4.87 -1.45
N ILE A 77 8.33 5.92 -1.39
CA ILE A 77 8.49 7.12 -2.21
C ILE A 77 9.69 7.92 -1.66
N MET A 78 10.59 8.32 -2.53
CA MET A 78 11.84 9.01 -2.15
C MET A 78 11.74 10.53 -2.24
N ASP A 79 10.95 11.05 -3.17
CA ASP A 79 10.85 12.49 -3.44
C ASP A 79 9.51 12.85 -4.07
N ALA A 80 9.28 14.16 -4.25
CA ALA A 80 8.07 14.68 -4.87
C ALA A 80 7.96 14.38 -6.37
N ALA A 81 9.02 13.92 -7.03
CA ALA A 81 8.94 13.42 -8.41
C ALA A 81 8.40 12.00 -8.49
N GLY A 82 8.28 11.32 -7.34
CA GLY A 82 7.79 9.94 -7.24
C GLY A 82 8.86 8.89 -7.49
N THR A 83 10.13 9.24 -7.30
CA THR A 83 11.22 8.27 -7.34
C THR A 83 10.98 7.19 -6.29
N LEU A 84 11.13 5.92 -6.67
CA LEU A 84 10.96 4.76 -5.79
C LEU A 84 12.31 4.14 -5.42
N ASP A 85 12.43 3.64 -4.19
CA ASP A 85 13.61 2.94 -3.68
C ASP A 85 13.59 1.46 -4.12
N LEU A 86 13.68 1.23 -5.43
CA LEU A 86 13.55 -0.11 -6.04
C LEU A 86 14.89 -0.64 -6.57
N PRO A 87 15.11 -1.96 -6.50
CA PRO A 87 16.16 -2.61 -7.28
C PRO A 87 16.00 -2.31 -8.78
N PRO A 88 17.11 -2.12 -9.53
CA PRO A 88 17.05 -1.64 -10.91
C PRO A 88 16.44 -2.64 -11.91
N ASP A 89 16.51 -3.96 -11.63
CA ASP A 89 16.18 -5.02 -12.60
C ASP A 89 14.90 -5.79 -12.22
N LEU A 90 13.94 -5.16 -11.53
CA LEU A 90 12.68 -5.80 -11.17
C LEU A 90 11.81 -6.05 -12.40
N VAL A 91 11.35 -7.29 -12.53
CA VAL A 91 10.38 -7.69 -13.54
C VAL A 91 8.98 -7.67 -12.91
N VAL A 92 8.06 -6.89 -13.48
CA VAL A 92 6.64 -6.85 -13.11
C VAL A 92 5.82 -7.46 -14.23
N GLY A 93 4.93 -8.40 -13.90
CA GLY A 93 4.13 -9.14 -14.85
C GLY A 93 4.62 -10.59 -15.04
N PRO A 94 4.32 -11.24 -16.17
CA PRO A 94 4.58 -12.66 -16.36
C PRO A 94 6.02 -13.08 -16.06
N GLY A 95 6.18 -13.97 -15.09
CA GLY A 95 7.49 -14.47 -14.65
C GLY A 95 8.20 -13.59 -13.62
N GLY A 96 7.56 -12.53 -13.14
CA GLY A 96 8.05 -11.63 -12.09
C GLY A 96 7.00 -11.37 -11.01
N LEU A 97 7.04 -10.18 -10.45
CA LEU A 97 6.11 -9.72 -9.42
C LEU A 97 4.74 -9.35 -10.02
N ASP A 98 3.67 -9.56 -9.27
CA ASP A 98 2.32 -9.14 -9.68
C ASP A 98 2.06 -7.65 -9.41
N ALA A 99 2.79 -7.02 -8.47
CA ALA A 99 2.65 -5.60 -8.18
C ALA A 99 3.89 -4.99 -7.53
N ILE A 100 3.99 -3.65 -7.69
CA ILE A 100 4.83 -2.78 -6.85
C ILE A 100 3.91 -2.09 -5.85
N VAL A 101 4.17 -2.30 -4.56
CA VAL A 101 3.43 -1.68 -3.46
C VAL A 101 4.19 -0.43 -3.01
N ILE A 102 3.51 0.70 -3.09
CA ILE A 102 4.08 2.04 -2.92
C ILE A 102 3.67 2.57 -1.55
N ALA A 103 4.64 2.86 -0.69
CA ALA A 103 4.42 3.29 0.68
C ALA A 103 4.99 4.68 0.98
N ASP A 104 4.35 5.40 1.89
CA ASP A 104 4.78 6.69 2.42
C ASP A 104 5.54 6.56 3.75
N HIS A 105 6.48 5.61 3.81
CA HIS A 105 7.27 5.36 5.04
C HIS A 105 8.11 6.58 5.47
N GLN A 106 8.46 7.44 4.53
CA GLN A 106 9.08 8.74 4.74
C GLN A 106 8.30 9.80 3.96
N PHE A 107 8.44 11.05 4.37
CA PHE A 107 7.81 12.15 3.67
C PHE A 107 8.59 12.46 2.39
N PRO A 108 7.96 12.48 1.20
CA PRO A 108 8.66 12.78 -0.05
C PRO A 108 9.00 14.28 -0.09
N GLY A 109 10.30 14.60 0.04
CA GLY A 109 10.77 15.97 -0.06
C GLY A 109 11.00 16.41 -1.50
N ASP A 110 11.45 17.62 -1.67
CA ASP A 110 11.75 18.23 -2.98
C ASP A 110 12.90 17.52 -3.74
N THR A 111 13.90 17.03 -3.03
CA THR A 111 15.10 16.41 -3.62
C THR A 111 15.50 15.09 -2.95
N GLY A 112 14.63 14.52 -2.13
CA GLY A 112 14.89 13.28 -1.42
C GLY A 112 13.98 13.11 -0.21
N PRO A 113 14.01 11.94 0.44
CA PRO A 113 13.08 11.63 1.52
C PRO A 113 13.42 12.42 2.78
N TRP A 114 12.40 12.95 3.43
CA TRP A 114 12.50 13.52 4.75
C TRP A 114 12.04 12.53 5.79
N SER A 115 12.82 12.36 6.85
CA SER A 115 12.32 11.66 8.03
C SER A 115 11.10 12.39 8.60
N PRO A 116 10.22 11.72 9.37
CA PRO A 116 9.09 12.41 10.03
C PRO A 116 9.57 13.59 10.90
N THR A 117 10.73 13.46 11.55
CA THR A 117 11.34 14.55 12.32
C THR A 117 11.71 15.72 11.42
N THR A 118 12.42 15.47 10.33
CA THR A 118 12.83 16.50 9.37
C THR A 118 11.63 17.21 8.75
N ALA A 119 10.57 16.46 8.36
CA ALA A 119 9.36 17.06 7.81
C ALA A 119 8.67 17.97 8.83
N ARG A 120 8.59 17.55 10.10
CA ARG A 120 8.04 18.37 11.19
C ARG A 120 8.86 19.64 11.42
N GLU A 121 10.19 19.53 11.48
CA GLU A 121 11.08 20.69 11.62
C GLU A 121 10.90 21.71 10.49
N LYS A 122 10.67 21.27 9.25
CA LYS A 122 10.39 22.14 8.12
C LYS A 122 9.05 22.86 8.25
N LEU A 123 8.01 22.15 8.70
CA LEU A 123 6.69 22.74 8.98
C LEU A 123 6.80 23.78 10.10
N ASP A 124 7.50 23.47 11.19
CA ASP A 124 7.73 24.39 12.33
C ASP A 124 8.57 25.61 11.91
N ALA A 125 9.46 25.43 10.93
CA ALA A 125 10.25 26.52 10.35
C ALA A 125 9.49 27.39 9.35
N GLY A 126 8.20 27.07 9.06
CA GLY A 126 7.31 27.89 8.24
C GLY A 126 7.06 27.37 6.83
N LEU A 127 7.40 26.11 6.52
CA LEU A 127 6.92 25.48 5.28
C LEU A 127 5.37 25.46 5.33
N PRO A 128 4.67 26.06 4.34
CA PRO A 128 3.21 26.03 4.31
C PRO A 128 2.68 24.60 4.24
N VAL A 129 1.66 24.28 5.03
CA VAL A 129 1.05 22.94 5.05
C VAL A 129 0.56 22.52 3.65
N ALA A 130 -0.05 23.46 2.92
CA ALA A 130 -0.51 23.17 1.55
C ALA A 130 0.63 22.77 0.61
N GLU A 131 1.78 23.44 0.71
CA GLU A 131 2.98 23.13 -0.09
C GLU A 131 3.58 21.77 0.30
N ALA A 132 3.65 21.46 1.60
CA ALA A 132 4.08 20.15 2.06
C ALA A 132 3.16 19.03 1.53
N LEU A 133 1.84 19.25 1.58
CA LEU A 133 0.87 18.28 1.05
C LEU A 133 0.97 18.16 -0.48
N ASP A 134 1.27 19.23 -1.20
CA ASP A 134 1.52 19.16 -2.64
C ASP A 134 2.73 18.27 -2.96
N LEU A 135 3.83 18.36 -2.19
CA LEU A 135 4.98 17.45 -2.35
C LEU A 135 4.59 15.98 -2.15
N LEU A 136 3.76 15.70 -1.14
CA LEU A 136 3.27 14.34 -0.88
C LEU A 136 2.38 13.82 -2.03
N ILE A 137 1.43 14.62 -2.47
CA ILE A 137 0.52 14.29 -3.58
C ILE A 137 1.30 14.09 -4.89
N ASP A 138 2.23 14.98 -5.20
CA ASP A 138 3.06 14.89 -6.42
C ASP A 138 3.94 13.63 -6.36
N GLY A 139 4.52 13.31 -5.21
CA GLY A 139 5.27 12.08 -4.99
C GLY A 139 4.44 10.82 -5.24
N TYR A 140 3.21 10.76 -4.72
CA TYR A 140 2.29 9.67 -5.02
C TYR A 140 1.96 9.56 -6.51
N ILE A 141 1.61 10.67 -7.15
CA ILE A 141 1.23 10.70 -8.57
C ILE A 141 2.40 10.26 -9.45
N GLY A 142 3.60 10.77 -9.18
CA GLY A 142 4.82 10.36 -9.88
C GLY A 142 5.10 8.87 -9.73
N ALA A 143 5.03 8.36 -8.49
CA ALA A 143 5.25 6.95 -8.19
C ALA A 143 4.23 6.04 -8.89
N MET A 144 2.94 6.35 -8.82
CA MET A 144 1.88 5.58 -9.52
C MET A 144 2.11 5.52 -11.02
N ARG A 145 2.55 6.63 -11.65
CA ARG A 145 2.81 6.69 -13.09
C ARG A 145 4.09 6.00 -13.52
N SER A 146 5.02 5.75 -12.58
CA SER A 146 6.30 5.10 -12.86
C SER A 146 6.22 3.58 -12.93
N VAL A 147 5.12 2.96 -12.47
CA VAL A 147 4.95 1.50 -12.40
C VAL A 147 3.75 1.03 -13.23
N SER A 148 3.83 -0.20 -13.77
CA SER A 148 2.77 -0.77 -14.60
C SER A 148 1.66 -1.47 -13.80
N ALA A 149 1.93 -1.88 -12.57
CA ALA A 149 0.99 -2.55 -11.68
C ALA A 149 1.22 -2.04 -10.25
N GLY A 150 0.59 -0.92 -9.91
CA GLY A 150 0.76 -0.23 -8.63
C GLY A 150 -0.29 -0.64 -7.59
N GLN A 151 0.10 -0.62 -6.32
CA GLN A 151 -0.79 -0.64 -5.17
C GLN A 151 -0.26 0.39 -4.17
N LEU A 152 -1.13 1.24 -3.63
CA LEU A 152 -0.79 2.16 -2.55
C LEU A 152 -1.01 1.47 -1.21
N ALA A 153 0.08 1.25 -0.48
CA ALA A 153 0.05 0.78 0.90
C ALA A 153 -0.38 1.91 1.83
N HIS A 154 -1.31 1.61 2.75
CA HIS A 154 -1.69 2.48 3.87
C HIS A 154 -1.54 3.99 3.58
N ALA A 155 -2.07 4.45 2.43
CA ALA A 155 -1.89 5.82 1.93
C ALA A 155 -2.20 6.87 3.01
N PHE A 156 -1.34 7.89 3.08
CA PHE A 156 -1.38 8.98 4.07
C PHE A 156 -1.01 8.59 5.50
N SER A 157 -0.49 7.38 5.73
CA SER A 157 -0.05 6.93 7.05
C SER A 157 1.10 7.77 7.64
N ILE A 158 1.82 8.50 6.82
CA ILE A 158 2.89 9.43 7.23
C ILE A 158 2.35 10.71 7.91
N LEU A 159 1.12 11.16 7.57
CA LEU A 159 0.60 12.45 8.01
C LEU A 159 0.57 12.60 9.54
N PRO A 160 0.03 11.65 10.32
CA PRO A 160 0.06 11.76 11.78
C PRO A 160 1.49 11.82 12.36
N LYS A 161 2.44 11.17 11.70
CA LYS A 161 3.85 11.16 12.13
C LYS A 161 4.52 12.53 11.99
N VAL A 162 4.00 13.38 11.10
CA VAL A 162 4.52 14.74 10.88
C VAL A 162 3.60 15.82 11.49
N GLY A 163 2.56 15.45 12.22
CA GLY A 163 1.64 16.37 12.90
C GLY A 163 0.53 16.90 12.01
N LEU A 164 0.28 16.25 10.87
CA LEU A 164 -0.79 16.54 9.94
C LEU A 164 -1.85 15.42 9.96
N SER A 165 -2.94 15.65 9.24
CA SER A 165 -4.01 14.68 9.05
C SER A 165 -4.53 14.73 7.62
N GLU A 166 -5.34 13.75 7.23
CA GLU A 166 -6.01 13.76 5.93
C GLU A 166 -7.02 14.94 5.80
N ASP A 167 -7.50 15.50 6.92
CA ASP A 167 -8.39 16.67 6.90
C ASP A 167 -7.68 17.95 6.43
N ASP A 168 -6.35 17.99 6.50
CA ASP A 168 -5.55 19.10 5.99
C ASP A 168 -5.43 19.09 4.45
N LEU A 169 -5.78 17.96 3.79
CA LEU A 169 -5.83 17.89 2.33
C LEU A 169 -6.99 18.75 1.80
N SER A 170 -6.67 19.62 0.85
CA SER A 170 -7.71 20.36 0.11
C SER A 170 -8.53 19.41 -0.79
N ALA A 171 -9.72 19.85 -1.20
CA ALA A 171 -10.53 19.10 -2.15
C ALA A 171 -9.78 18.89 -3.48
N GLU A 172 -9.07 19.93 -3.97
CA GLU A 172 -8.29 19.88 -5.21
C GLU A 172 -7.12 18.87 -5.13
N GLN A 173 -6.38 18.84 -4.02
CA GLN A 173 -5.29 17.87 -3.79
C GLN A 173 -5.84 16.44 -3.81
N LEU A 174 -6.94 16.21 -3.11
CA LEU A 174 -7.57 14.89 -3.04
C LEU A 174 -8.14 14.45 -4.38
N GLU A 175 -8.80 15.35 -5.12
CA GLU A 175 -9.31 15.06 -6.47
C GLU A 175 -8.18 14.74 -7.45
N ARG A 176 -7.09 15.50 -7.41
CA ARG A 176 -5.89 15.27 -8.23
C ARG A 176 -5.27 13.89 -7.98
N TRP A 177 -5.13 13.52 -6.71
CA TRP A 177 -4.62 12.22 -6.30
C TRP A 177 -5.55 11.08 -6.72
N ALA A 178 -6.85 11.18 -6.45
CA ALA A 178 -7.83 10.16 -6.78
C ALA A 178 -7.98 9.98 -8.31
N ALA A 179 -7.88 11.06 -9.08
CA ALA A 179 -7.85 11.00 -10.54
C ALA A 179 -6.64 10.20 -11.06
N ALA A 180 -5.45 10.41 -10.46
CA ALA A 180 -4.26 9.65 -10.82
C ALA A 180 -4.37 8.17 -10.44
N VAL A 181 -4.98 7.84 -9.30
CA VAL A 181 -5.32 6.44 -8.94
C VAL A 181 -6.16 5.78 -10.03
N ALA A 182 -7.22 6.44 -10.50
CA ALA A 182 -8.10 5.91 -11.54
C ALA A 182 -7.40 5.84 -12.91
N GLU A 183 -6.60 6.87 -13.27
CA GLU A 183 -5.82 6.93 -14.52
C GLU A 183 -4.84 5.77 -14.65
N THR A 184 -4.11 5.47 -13.56
CA THR A 184 -3.07 4.45 -13.56
C THR A 184 -3.59 3.05 -13.26
N GLY A 185 -4.84 2.92 -12.79
CA GLY A 185 -5.41 1.66 -12.32
C GLY A 185 -4.74 1.14 -11.04
N THR A 186 -4.03 2.01 -10.31
CA THR A 186 -3.38 1.65 -9.05
C THR A 186 -4.42 1.24 -8.00
N LEU A 187 -4.17 0.13 -7.32
CA LEU A 187 -5.01 -0.32 -6.20
C LEU A 187 -4.76 0.53 -4.97
N VAL A 188 -5.79 0.79 -4.18
CA VAL A 188 -5.67 1.52 -2.90
C VAL A 188 -6.07 0.61 -1.76
N GLU A 189 -5.23 0.45 -0.77
CA GLU A 189 -5.54 -0.32 0.42
C GLU A 189 -6.55 0.39 1.31
N ALA A 190 -7.56 -0.35 1.79
CA ALA A 190 -8.14 -0.11 3.09
C ALA A 190 -7.33 -0.96 4.06
N ASN A 191 -6.53 -0.32 4.91
CA ASN A 191 -5.50 -0.99 5.68
C ASN A 191 -5.90 -1.16 7.15
N GLU A 192 -5.76 -2.37 7.67
CA GLU A 192 -6.16 -2.73 9.03
C GLU A 192 -5.22 -2.16 10.09
N LYS A 193 -3.91 -2.35 9.90
CA LYS A 193 -2.88 -1.97 10.88
C LYS A 193 -2.83 -0.46 11.14
N TRP A 194 -3.05 0.33 10.09
CA TRP A 194 -2.96 1.79 10.13
C TRP A 194 -4.32 2.47 10.22
N ALA A 195 -5.43 1.72 10.08
CA ALA A 195 -6.81 2.25 10.03
C ALA A 195 -6.96 3.40 9.02
N CYS A 196 -6.33 3.28 7.86
CA CYS A 196 -6.28 4.31 6.81
C CYS A 196 -6.46 3.70 5.40
N PRO A 197 -6.66 4.53 4.37
CA PRO A 197 -7.00 5.94 4.47
C PRO A 197 -8.44 6.15 5.00
N SER A 198 -8.77 7.39 5.37
CA SER A 198 -10.09 7.73 5.92
C SER A 198 -11.24 7.42 4.96
N PRO A 199 -12.48 7.32 5.45
CA PRO A 199 -13.65 7.16 4.58
C PRO A 199 -13.81 8.27 3.55
N ARG A 200 -13.37 9.51 3.85
CA ARG A 200 -13.36 10.64 2.91
C ARG A 200 -12.44 10.35 1.72
N VAL A 201 -11.24 9.84 1.97
CA VAL A 201 -10.26 9.50 0.93
C VAL A 201 -10.71 8.28 0.13
N LEU A 202 -11.19 7.22 0.79
CA LEU A 202 -11.75 6.05 0.11
C LEU A 202 -12.95 6.43 -0.79
N GLN A 203 -13.80 7.35 -0.34
CA GLN A 203 -14.92 7.85 -1.15
C GLN A 203 -14.44 8.61 -2.39
N ALA A 204 -13.35 9.37 -2.29
CA ALA A 204 -12.76 10.06 -3.45
C ALA A 204 -12.23 9.06 -4.48
N VAL A 205 -11.55 7.99 -4.04
CA VAL A 205 -11.10 6.88 -4.91
C VAL A 205 -12.27 6.27 -5.67
N ILE A 206 -13.35 5.90 -4.96
CA ILE A 206 -14.55 5.30 -5.58
C ILE A 206 -15.20 6.27 -6.58
N THR A 207 -15.29 7.56 -6.21
CA THR A 207 -15.90 8.58 -7.06
C THR A 207 -15.11 8.78 -8.35
N ALA A 208 -13.79 8.70 -8.29
CA ALA A 208 -12.90 8.76 -9.45
C ALA A 208 -12.92 7.48 -10.30
N GLY A 209 -13.50 6.37 -9.80
CA GLY A 209 -13.53 5.07 -10.48
C GLY A 209 -12.33 4.17 -10.16
N GLY A 210 -11.56 4.50 -9.11
CA GLY A 210 -10.45 3.67 -8.62
C GLY A 210 -10.92 2.41 -7.88
N THR A 211 -10.01 1.51 -7.64
CA THR A 211 -10.25 0.21 -6.99
C THR A 211 -9.62 0.17 -5.60
N ILE A 212 -10.41 -0.25 -4.62
CA ILE A 212 -9.96 -0.45 -3.23
C ILE A 212 -9.78 -1.95 -2.97
N VAL A 213 -8.77 -2.32 -2.19
CA VAL A 213 -8.51 -3.69 -1.72
C VAL A 213 -8.36 -3.72 -0.20
N ALA A 214 -8.66 -4.85 0.42
CA ALA A 214 -8.42 -5.05 1.85
C ALA A 214 -6.97 -5.49 2.08
N ALA A 215 -6.35 -4.94 3.11
CA ALA A 215 -4.98 -5.25 3.47
C ALA A 215 -4.80 -5.26 5.00
N THR A 216 -4.14 -6.29 5.54
CA THR A 216 -3.83 -6.31 6.97
C THR A 216 -2.51 -5.65 7.30
N ASP A 217 -1.57 -5.59 6.37
CA ASP A 217 -0.16 -5.23 6.63
C ASP A 217 0.42 -6.14 7.73
N SER A 218 0.10 -7.43 7.58
CA SER A 218 0.40 -8.45 8.58
C SER A 218 1.87 -8.84 8.55
N HIS A 219 2.50 -8.82 9.73
CA HIS A 219 3.88 -9.27 9.97
C HIS A 219 3.91 -10.59 10.76
N ILE A 220 2.73 -11.09 11.13
CA ILE A 220 2.53 -12.35 11.82
C ILE A 220 1.26 -13.05 11.29
N ALA A 221 1.36 -14.33 11.00
CA ALA A 221 0.30 -15.11 10.38
C ALA A 221 -1.05 -15.05 11.13
N SER A 222 -1.04 -14.83 12.44
CA SER A 222 -2.27 -14.72 13.23
C SER A 222 -3.16 -13.52 12.86
N ASP A 223 -2.63 -12.52 12.18
CA ASP A 223 -3.36 -11.27 11.86
C ASP A 223 -3.98 -11.31 10.46
N ILE A 224 -3.55 -12.25 9.62
CA ILE A 224 -4.01 -12.40 8.23
C ILE A 224 -5.53 -12.56 8.17
N GLY A 225 -6.18 -11.75 7.34
CA GLY A 225 -7.63 -11.80 7.13
C GLY A 225 -8.48 -11.31 8.31
N ARG A 226 -7.87 -10.69 9.32
CA ARG A 226 -8.59 -10.09 10.46
C ARG A 226 -8.89 -8.63 10.19
N TYR A 227 -10.15 -8.33 9.94
CA TYR A 227 -10.62 -7.02 9.49
C TYR A 227 -11.60 -6.39 10.47
N THR A 228 -11.12 -5.59 11.39
CA THR A 228 -11.92 -4.76 12.31
C THR A 228 -11.99 -3.32 11.80
N GLU A 229 -10.83 -2.71 11.58
CA GLU A 229 -10.72 -1.33 11.09
C GLU A 229 -11.14 -1.22 9.63
N VAL A 230 -10.71 -2.15 8.77
CA VAL A 230 -11.15 -2.20 7.37
C VAL A 230 -12.68 -2.27 7.26
N GLN A 231 -13.33 -3.10 8.09
CA GLN A 231 -14.80 -3.15 8.12
C GLN A 231 -15.43 -1.83 8.57
N ALA A 232 -14.83 -1.15 9.56
CA ALA A 232 -15.31 0.15 10.03
C ALA A 232 -15.18 1.23 8.93
N LEU A 233 -14.02 1.30 8.27
CA LEU A 233 -13.78 2.20 7.14
C LEU A 233 -14.80 1.98 6.01
N LEU A 234 -15.02 0.73 5.60
CA LEU A 234 -15.94 0.40 4.51
C LEU A 234 -17.41 0.66 4.83
N ARG A 235 -17.83 0.50 6.12
CA ARG A 235 -19.20 0.85 6.53
C ARG A 235 -19.46 2.35 6.48
N ALA A 236 -18.42 3.16 6.66
CA ALA A 236 -18.51 4.62 6.63
C ALA A 236 -18.50 5.21 5.21
N VAL A 237 -18.06 4.42 4.21
CA VAL A 237 -18.14 4.79 2.80
C VAL A 237 -19.56 4.50 2.27
N VAL A 238 -20.10 5.38 1.43
CA VAL A 238 -21.49 5.29 0.93
C VAL A 238 -21.79 3.91 0.32
N PRO A 239 -22.86 3.21 0.77
CA PRO A 239 -23.20 1.89 0.27
C PRO A 239 -23.51 1.91 -1.24
N GLY A 240 -22.81 1.13 -2.04
CA GLY A 240 -23.15 0.87 -3.44
C GLY A 240 -22.04 0.71 -4.45
N LYS A 241 -20.80 1.01 -4.14
CA LYS A 241 -19.67 0.94 -5.09
C LYS A 241 -18.38 0.33 -4.55
N VAL A 242 -18.45 -0.55 -3.58
CA VAL A 242 -17.29 -1.39 -3.24
C VAL A 242 -17.29 -2.56 -4.21
N VAL A 243 -16.51 -2.45 -5.27
CA VAL A 243 -16.34 -3.50 -6.26
C VAL A 243 -15.22 -4.41 -5.75
N GLY A 244 -15.62 -5.52 -5.15
CA GLY A 244 -14.74 -6.68 -5.04
C GLY A 244 -14.71 -7.37 -6.40
N ALA A 245 -13.52 -7.62 -6.91
CA ALA A 245 -13.30 -8.42 -8.09
C ALA A 245 -13.75 -9.88 -7.89
#